data_b2ef316032940eadc9f633dd1d885648
#
_entry.id   b2ef316032940eadc9f633dd1d885648
#
_cell.length_a   1.000
_cell.length_b   1.000
_cell.length_c   1.000
_cell.angle_alpha   90.00
_cell.angle_beta   90.00
_cell.angle_gamma   90.00
#
_symmetry.space_group_name_H-M   'P 1'
#
loop_
_entity.id
_entity.type
_entity.pdbx_description
1 polymer ?
#
loop_
_entity_poly.entity_id
_entity_poly.type
_entity_poly.pdbx_seq_one_letter_code
_entity_poly.pdbx_strand_id
1 'polypeptide(L)'
;MTRLLSDDTGPSGTHQRFIVQVKGSTQTLLIDNNVDIGKRVPLATGDAVVVHGEYVWNDQGGLIHFTHHDPAHTHEDGWIELKGVRYATILTPSD
;
A
#
# COMPACT_ATOMS: atom_id res chain seq x y z
N MET A 1 -3.28 6.32 9.13
CA MET A 1 -4.21 5.28 8.66
C MET A 1 -5.49 5.38 9.47
N THR A 2 -6.60 5.57 8.79
CA THR A 2 -7.87 5.84 9.46
C THR A 2 -8.72 4.59 9.66
N ARG A 3 -8.56 3.58 8.82
CA ARG A 3 -9.36 2.36 8.87
C ARG A 3 -8.64 1.20 8.22
N LEU A 4 -8.59 0.07 8.92
CA LEU A 4 -8.09 -1.20 8.38
C LEU A 4 -9.29 -2.00 7.87
N LEU A 5 -9.21 -2.45 6.60
CA LEU A 5 -10.23 -3.30 5.99
C LEU A 5 -9.75 -4.74 5.96
N SER A 6 -10.67 -5.67 5.69
CA SER A 6 -10.29 -7.06 5.50
C SER A 6 -9.54 -7.24 4.18
N ASP A 7 -8.67 -8.25 4.12
CA ASP A 7 -7.96 -8.60 2.89
C ASP A 7 -8.93 -8.93 1.77
N ASP A 8 -8.53 -8.65 0.54
CA ASP A 8 -9.26 -9.02 -0.65
C ASP A 8 -8.40 -9.95 -1.51
N THR A 9 -8.94 -11.08 -1.91
CA THR A 9 -8.25 -12.06 -2.77
C THR A 9 -8.94 -12.14 -4.11
N GLY A 10 -8.19 -11.93 -5.17
CA GLY A 10 -8.69 -11.94 -6.54
C GLY A 10 -7.65 -12.47 -7.52
N PRO A 11 -7.86 -12.29 -8.84
CA PRO A 11 -6.96 -12.81 -9.86
C PRO A 11 -5.52 -12.32 -9.75
N SER A 12 -5.31 -11.13 -9.21
CA SER A 12 -3.98 -10.56 -9.04
C SER A 12 -3.31 -10.92 -7.71
N GLY A 13 -3.98 -11.71 -6.86
CA GLY A 13 -3.45 -12.16 -5.57
C GLY A 13 -4.23 -11.60 -4.39
N THR A 14 -3.65 -11.70 -3.21
CA THR A 14 -4.23 -11.20 -1.96
C THR A 14 -3.72 -9.80 -1.70
N HIS A 15 -4.64 -8.90 -1.34
CA HIS A 15 -4.33 -7.50 -1.07
C HIS A 15 -4.71 -7.16 0.37
N GLN A 16 -3.74 -6.60 1.09
CA GLN A 16 -4.01 -5.89 2.34
C GLN A 16 -4.61 -4.54 1.98
N ARG A 17 -5.76 -4.20 2.58
CA ARG A 17 -6.46 -2.96 2.24
C ARG A 17 -6.64 -2.10 3.48
N PHE A 18 -6.37 -0.81 3.33
CA PHE A 18 -6.60 0.15 4.40
C PHE A 18 -6.81 1.54 3.81
N ILE A 19 -7.44 2.40 4.60
CA ILE A 19 -7.76 3.76 4.18
C ILE A 19 -6.83 4.72 4.92
N VAL A 20 -6.28 5.67 4.18
CA VAL A 20 -5.47 6.75 4.74
C VAL A 20 -6.13 8.08 4.44
N GLN A 21 -5.90 9.06 5.31
CA GLN A 21 -6.22 10.45 5.04
C GLN A 21 -4.93 11.16 4.62
N VAL A 22 -5.01 11.90 3.52
CA VAL A 22 -3.87 12.66 3.03
C VAL A 22 -3.56 13.80 4.00
N LYS A 23 -2.30 13.95 4.38
CA LYS A 23 -1.87 14.98 5.33
C LYS A 23 -2.24 16.37 4.82
N GLY A 24 -2.88 17.17 5.69
CA GLY A 24 -3.30 18.52 5.34
C GLY A 24 -4.55 18.60 4.48
N SER A 25 -5.27 17.49 4.29
CA SER A 25 -6.45 17.41 3.44
C SER A 25 -7.53 16.57 4.11
N THR A 26 -8.77 16.69 3.60
CA THR A 26 -9.85 15.77 3.96
C THR A 26 -9.96 14.60 3.00
N GLN A 27 -9.14 14.57 1.97
CA GLN A 27 -9.14 13.48 1.00
C GLN A 27 -8.69 12.17 1.63
N THR A 28 -9.42 11.10 1.35
CA THR A 28 -9.06 9.74 1.75
C THR A 28 -8.69 8.91 0.52
N LEU A 29 -7.80 7.95 0.73
CA LEU A 29 -7.33 7.05 -0.33
C LEU A 29 -7.41 5.62 0.18
N LEU A 30 -7.85 4.71 -0.68
CA LEU A 30 -7.72 3.28 -0.44
C LEU A 30 -6.31 2.85 -0.85
N ILE A 31 -5.63 2.18 0.05
CA ILE A 31 -4.33 1.57 -0.24
C ILE A 31 -4.55 0.08 -0.45
N ASP A 32 -4.11 -0.42 -1.59
CA ASP A 32 -4.31 -1.80 -2.04
C ASP A 32 -2.93 -2.45 -2.19
N ASN A 33 -2.45 -3.06 -1.13
CA ASN A 33 -1.08 -3.59 -1.03
C ASN A 33 -1.08 -5.09 -1.31
N ASN A 34 -0.50 -5.51 -2.43
CA ASN A 34 -0.41 -6.92 -2.80
C ASN A 34 0.58 -7.64 -1.90
N VAL A 35 0.08 -8.48 -1.00
CA VAL A 35 0.91 -9.19 -0.01
C VAL A 35 1.45 -10.52 -0.52
N ASP A 36 1.09 -10.91 -1.75
CA ASP A 36 1.74 -12.05 -2.43
C ASP A 36 3.07 -11.65 -3.05
N ILE A 37 3.22 -10.37 -3.40
CA ILE A 37 4.44 -9.82 -4.00
C ILE A 37 5.16 -8.92 -2.99
N GLY A 38 4.44 -7.97 -2.41
CA GLY A 38 4.96 -7.07 -1.40
C GLY A 38 4.84 -7.65 0.00
N LYS A 39 5.27 -6.88 0.98
CA LYS A 39 5.26 -7.29 2.38
C LYS A 39 4.07 -6.67 3.09
N ARG A 40 3.39 -7.48 3.92
CA ARG A 40 2.31 -6.96 4.77
C ARG A 40 2.86 -5.94 5.76
N VAL A 41 2.16 -4.83 5.90
CA VAL A 41 2.53 -3.76 6.83
C VAL A 41 1.79 -3.99 8.15
N PRO A 42 2.50 -4.02 9.29
CA PRO A 42 1.86 -4.24 10.61
C PRO A 42 1.22 -2.95 11.11
N LEU A 43 0.03 -2.64 10.60
CA LEU A 43 -0.67 -1.38 10.83
C LEU A 43 -1.62 -1.46 12.02
N ALA A 44 -1.76 -0.31 12.71
CA ALA A 44 -2.84 -0.06 13.65
C ALA A 44 -3.50 1.27 13.29
N THR A 45 -4.80 1.39 13.58
CA THR A 45 -5.54 2.63 13.34
C THR A 45 -4.86 3.80 14.06
N GLY A 46 -4.65 4.88 13.33
CA GLY A 46 -3.94 6.06 13.83
C GLY A 46 -2.49 6.14 13.35
N ASP A 47 -1.94 5.07 12.78
CA ASP A 47 -0.57 5.09 12.27
C ASP A 47 -0.43 6.07 11.10
N ALA A 48 0.71 6.76 11.06
CA ALA A 48 1.11 7.57 9.91
C ALA A 48 1.99 6.72 8.99
N VAL A 49 1.70 6.76 7.71
CA VAL A 49 2.45 6.01 6.70
C VAL A 49 2.86 6.92 5.55
N VAL A 50 3.93 6.56 4.87
CA VAL A 50 4.31 7.13 3.59
C VAL A 50 4.10 6.05 2.54
N VAL A 51 3.34 6.36 1.50
CA VAL A 51 2.98 5.39 0.47
C VAL A 51 3.51 5.88 -0.87
N HIS A 52 4.26 5.04 -1.54
CA HIS A 52 4.72 5.25 -2.90
C HIS A 52 4.16 4.14 -3.78
N GLY A 53 3.33 4.52 -4.73
CA GLY A 53 2.67 3.58 -5.62
C GLY A 53 1.96 4.32 -6.74
N GLU A 54 1.15 3.61 -7.52
CA GLU A 54 0.40 4.18 -8.62
C GLU A 54 -0.98 4.63 -8.15
N TYR A 55 -1.30 5.90 -8.37
CA TYR A 55 -2.61 6.46 -8.04
C TYR A 55 -3.60 6.20 -9.16
N VAL A 56 -4.79 5.72 -8.80
CA VAL A 56 -5.92 5.54 -9.70
C VAL A 56 -7.11 6.30 -9.15
N TRP A 57 -7.62 7.23 -9.94
CA TRP A 57 -8.79 8.02 -9.53
C TRP A 57 -10.06 7.17 -9.49
N ASN A 58 -10.91 7.43 -8.50
CA ASN A 58 -12.29 6.99 -8.48
C ASN A 58 -13.12 8.04 -7.73
N ASP A 59 -14.45 7.90 -7.75
CA ASP A 59 -15.36 8.89 -7.15
C ASP A 59 -15.41 8.83 -5.62
N GLN A 60 -14.67 7.92 -5.00
CA GLN A 60 -14.55 7.79 -3.55
C GLN A 60 -13.23 8.33 -2.99
N GLY A 61 -12.47 9.08 -3.80
CA GLY A 61 -11.21 9.69 -3.40
C GLY A 61 -9.98 9.09 -4.08
N GLY A 62 -10.10 7.90 -4.66
CA GLY A 62 -9.01 7.24 -5.36
C GLY A 62 -8.37 6.10 -4.56
N LEU A 63 -7.53 5.34 -5.25
CA LEU A 63 -6.76 4.27 -4.63
C LEU A 63 -5.29 4.34 -5.07
N ILE A 64 -4.42 3.76 -4.28
CA ILE A 64 -3.00 3.56 -4.63
C ILE A 64 -2.72 2.06 -4.59
N HIS A 65 -2.14 1.55 -5.68
CA HIS A 65 -1.68 0.17 -5.78
C HIS A 65 -0.23 0.13 -6.28
N PHE A 66 0.31 -1.06 -6.55
CA PHE A 66 1.73 -1.23 -6.91
C PHE A 66 2.65 -0.62 -5.84
N THR A 67 2.33 -0.90 -4.57
CA THR A 67 3.07 -0.40 -3.40
C THR A 67 4.18 -1.38 -2.98
N HIS A 68 4.78 -2.06 -3.95
CA HIS A 68 5.80 -3.07 -3.75
C HIS A 68 6.85 -2.98 -4.85
N HIS A 69 8.00 -3.62 -4.60
CA HIS A 69 9.00 -3.82 -5.65
C HIS A 69 8.41 -4.65 -6.78
N ASP A 70 8.67 -4.24 -8.03
CA ASP A 70 8.21 -4.99 -9.20
C ASP A 70 9.34 -5.86 -9.74
N PRO A 71 9.31 -7.18 -9.49
CA PRO A 71 10.34 -8.08 -10.01
C PRO A 71 10.31 -8.23 -11.53
N ALA A 72 9.19 -7.90 -12.16
CA ALA A 72 9.04 -7.97 -13.62
C ALA A 72 9.41 -6.65 -14.32
N HIS A 73 9.67 -5.59 -13.57
CA HIS A 73 9.99 -4.25 -14.07
C HIS A 73 8.96 -3.69 -15.05
N THR A 74 7.67 -3.98 -14.79
CA THR A 74 6.55 -3.51 -15.63
C THR A 74 5.95 -2.21 -15.14
N HIS A 75 6.25 -1.81 -13.90
CA HIS A 75 5.85 -0.52 -13.32
C HIS A 75 6.96 -0.02 -12.40
N GLU A 76 6.83 1.23 -11.96
CA GLU A 76 7.76 1.79 -11.00
C GLU A 76 7.68 1.05 -9.66
N ASP A 77 8.82 0.80 -9.04
CA ASP A 77 8.87 0.19 -7.71
C ASP A 77 8.14 1.08 -6.71
N GLY A 78 7.36 0.45 -5.85
CA GLY A 78 6.64 1.12 -4.78
C GLY A 78 7.03 0.61 -3.41
N TRP A 79 6.53 1.27 -2.39
CA TRP A 79 6.71 0.84 -1.00
C TRP A 79 5.66 1.51 -0.11
N ILE A 80 5.52 0.95 1.10
CA ILE A 80 4.82 1.59 2.21
C ILE A 80 5.82 1.70 3.35
N GLU A 81 5.97 2.90 3.90
CA GLU A 81 6.88 3.14 5.02
C GLU A 81 6.09 3.39 6.29
N LEU A 82 6.41 2.63 7.33
CA LEU A 82 5.83 2.76 8.66
C LEU A 82 6.97 2.82 9.67
N LYS A 83 7.00 3.90 10.46
CA LYS A 83 8.01 4.07 11.53
C LYS A 83 9.44 3.91 11.01
N GLY A 84 9.71 4.45 9.82
CA GLY A 84 11.03 4.42 9.21
C GLY A 84 11.39 3.12 8.52
N VAL A 85 10.49 2.14 8.48
CA VAL A 85 10.72 0.85 7.82
C VAL A 85 9.91 0.79 6.53
N ARG A 86 10.56 0.46 5.43
CA ARG A 86 9.90 0.28 4.13
C ARG A 86 9.51 -1.18 3.92
N TYR A 87 8.27 -1.37 3.51
CA TYR A 87 7.69 -2.67 3.22
C TYR A 87 7.43 -2.75 1.72
N ALA A 88 8.32 -3.39 0.98
CA ALA A 88 8.29 -3.40 -0.48
C ALA A 88 8.29 -4.81 -1.08
N THR A 89 8.80 -5.80 -0.37
CA THR A 89 8.91 -7.17 -0.85
C THR A 89 8.84 -8.16 0.30
N ILE A 90 8.30 -9.35 0.04
CA ILE A 90 8.29 -10.42 1.04
C ILE A 90 9.68 -10.98 1.30
N LEU A 91 10.60 -10.82 0.35
CA LEU A 91 12.00 -11.20 0.52
C LEU A 91 12.78 -9.97 0.96
N THR A 92 13.59 -10.11 2.00
CA THR A 92 14.45 -9.03 2.44
C THR A 92 15.50 -8.76 1.36
N PRO A 93 15.58 -7.54 0.82
CA PRO A 93 16.62 -7.21 -0.15
C PRO A 93 18.01 -7.38 0.45
N SER A 94 18.93 -7.80 -0.38
CA SER A 94 20.32 -7.97 0.05
C SER A 94 21.13 -6.69 0.07
N ASP A 95 20.57 -5.62 -0.40
CA ASP A 95 21.19 -4.30 -0.47
C ASP A 95 21.02 -3.48 0.80
#